data_08f314f7012348e97d22104ce2c10e6b
#
_entry.id   08f314f7012348e97d22104ce2c10e6b
#
_cell.length_a   1.000
_cell.length_b   1.000
_cell.length_c   1.000
_cell.angle_alpha   90.00
_cell.angle_beta   90.00
_cell.angle_gamma   90.00
#
_symmetry.space_group_name_H-M   'P 1'
#
loop_
_entity.id
_entity.type
_entity.pdbx_description
1 polymer ?
#
loop_
_entity_poly.entity_id
_entity_poly.type
_entity_poly.pdbx_seq_one_letter_code
_entity_poly.pdbx_strand_id
1 'polypeptide(L)'
;MGNAFSLHRRTLLLASLAAAALPSFPADAAVRRELRYATLGLDTSDPHRHTGSIAVQQCYAEPLTSIADDGQVKPFLAEKVTVSSDGRTYTLKIRQGVKFHNGDVLTAEDVVANINRIREKIKGGWLVSSLKNVENLSVPEPGTV
;
A
#
# COMPACT_ATOMS: atom_id res chain seq x y z
N MET A 1 14.00 -54.44 48.93
CA MET A 1 15.07 -54.50 47.93
C MET A 1 14.93 -53.26 47.04
N GLY A 2 15.63 -52.19 47.40
CA GLY A 2 15.60 -50.94 46.69
C GLY A 2 16.96 -50.68 46.09
N ASN A 3 17.04 -50.60 44.76
CA ASN A 3 18.24 -50.12 44.09
C ASN A 3 18.11 -48.61 43.83
N ALA A 4 18.81 -47.85 44.67
CA ALA A 4 19.02 -46.44 44.47
C ALA A 4 20.00 -46.24 43.31
N PHE A 5 19.54 -45.63 42.19
CA PHE A 5 20.39 -45.16 41.14
C PHE A 5 21.18 -43.95 41.63
N SER A 6 22.41 -44.16 42.04
CA SER A 6 23.34 -43.06 42.35
C SER A 6 23.95 -42.54 41.01
N LEU A 7 23.36 -41.53 40.43
CA LEU A 7 23.98 -40.80 39.36
C LEU A 7 25.19 -40.02 39.90
N HIS A 8 26.39 -40.43 39.46
CA HIS A 8 27.64 -39.83 39.89
C HIS A 8 27.69 -38.36 39.45
N ARG A 9 27.91 -37.42 40.37
CA ARG A 9 28.09 -35.99 40.16
C ARG A 9 29.09 -35.64 39.02
N ARG A 10 30.03 -36.54 38.75
CA ARG A 10 31.03 -36.39 37.68
C ARG A 10 30.44 -36.50 36.25
N THR A 11 29.40 -37.29 36.08
CA THR A 11 28.73 -37.47 34.76
C THR A 11 27.87 -36.27 34.40
N LEU A 12 27.28 -35.61 35.40
CA LEU A 12 26.50 -34.36 35.18
C LEU A 12 27.39 -33.17 34.77
N LEU A 13 28.62 -33.09 35.31
CA LEU A 13 29.57 -32.03 34.95
C LEU A 13 30.13 -32.18 33.52
N LEU A 14 30.28 -33.40 33.03
CA LEU A 14 30.73 -33.65 31.65
C LEU A 14 29.62 -33.40 30.62
N ALA A 15 28.36 -33.63 31.00
CA ALA A 15 27.23 -33.31 30.12
C ALA A 15 27.01 -31.79 29.96
N SER A 16 27.31 -31.00 30.99
CA SER A 16 27.19 -29.52 30.91
C SER A 16 28.31 -28.85 30.13
N LEU A 17 29.49 -29.48 29.99
CA LEU A 17 30.58 -28.93 29.18
C LEU A 17 30.40 -29.21 27.69
N ALA A 18 29.66 -30.26 27.31
CA ALA A 18 29.38 -30.57 25.91
C ALA A 18 28.33 -29.62 25.29
N ALA A 19 27.50 -28.97 26.11
CA ALA A 19 26.53 -28.01 25.65
C ALA A 19 27.14 -26.63 25.25
N ALA A 20 28.37 -26.35 25.70
CA ALA A 20 29.06 -25.09 25.37
C ALA A 20 29.78 -25.09 24.02
N ALA A 21 29.80 -26.22 23.31
CA ALA A 21 30.45 -26.38 22.01
C ALA A 21 29.46 -26.42 20.83
N LEU A 22 28.21 -26.01 21.04
CA LEU A 22 27.32 -25.78 19.90
C LEU A 22 27.86 -24.61 19.11
N PRO A 23 28.10 -24.77 17.79
CA PRO A 23 28.51 -23.64 16.98
C PRO A 23 27.44 -22.55 17.12
N SER A 24 27.85 -21.40 17.63
CA SER A 24 27.02 -20.20 17.56
C SER A 24 26.87 -19.89 16.08
N PHE A 25 25.74 -20.27 15.50
CA PHE A 25 25.38 -19.75 14.19
C PHE A 25 25.33 -18.24 14.33
N PRO A 26 26.11 -17.49 13.52
CA PRO A 26 26.01 -16.06 13.55
C PRO A 26 24.53 -15.71 13.30
N ALA A 27 23.90 -15.07 14.26
CA ALA A 27 22.55 -14.52 14.11
C ALA A 27 22.58 -13.27 13.21
N ASP A 28 23.40 -13.31 12.17
CA ASP A 28 23.34 -12.38 11.05
C ASP A 28 22.31 -12.94 10.04
N ALA A 29 21.11 -13.14 10.54
CA ALA A 29 19.94 -13.14 9.69
C ALA A 29 19.83 -11.69 9.19
N ALA A 30 20.58 -11.39 8.12
CA ALA A 30 20.35 -10.16 7.36
C ALA A 30 18.83 -10.06 7.20
N VAL A 31 18.22 -9.06 7.84
CA VAL A 31 16.78 -8.81 7.72
C VAL A 31 16.55 -8.57 6.24
N ARG A 32 16.14 -9.62 5.54
CA ARG A 32 15.77 -9.50 4.13
C ARG A 32 14.56 -8.59 4.07
N ARG A 33 14.80 -7.35 3.69
CA ARG A 33 13.76 -6.38 3.39
C ARG A 33 13.19 -6.67 2.00
N GLU A 34 12.83 -7.92 1.78
CA GLU A 34 12.29 -8.39 0.51
C GLU A 34 10.86 -8.84 0.74
N LEU A 35 9.92 -8.18 0.10
CA LEU A 35 8.53 -8.63 0.02
C LEU A 35 8.36 -9.41 -1.29
N ARG A 36 8.04 -10.70 -1.19
CA ARG A 36 7.66 -11.53 -2.35
C ARG A 36 6.15 -11.64 -2.40
N TYR A 37 5.58 -11.12 -3.46
CA TYR A 37 4.15 -11.14 -3.69
C TYR A 37 3.81 -11.86 -4.99
N ALA A 38 2.92 -12.86 -4.92
CA ALA A 38 2.42 -13.56 -6.09
C ALA A 38 1.10 -12.93 -6.56
N THR A 39 1.05 -12.53 -7.82
CA THR A 39 -0.13 -11.89 -8.42
C THR A 39 -0.28 -12.34 -9.88
N LEU A 40 -1.40 -11.99 -10.50
CA LEU A 40 -1.70 -12.27 -11.91
C LEU A 40 -0.79 -11.51 -12.90
N GLY A 41 0.23 -10.84 -12.41
CA GLY A 41 1.21 -10.12 -13.21
C GLY A 41 0.99 -8.62 -13.22
N LEU A 42 2.06 -7.93 -13.62
CA LEU A 42 2.07 -6.51 -13.88
C LEU A 42 2.21 -6.33 -15.39
N ASP A 43 1.15 -5.91 -16.05
CA ASP A 43 1.13 -5.67 -17.50
C ASP A 43 1.77 -4.33 -17.87
N THR A 44 1.69 -3.36 -16.99
CA THR A 44 2.31 -2.04 -17.12
C THR A 44 2.50 -1.39 -15.75
N SER A 45 3.49 -0.50 -15.63
CA SER A 45 3.65 0.37 -14.46
C SER A 45 2.80 1.64 -14.53
N ASP A 46 2.11 1.90 -15.65
CA ASP A 46 1.18 3.02 -15.79
C ASP A 46 -0.13 2.69 -15.06
N PRO A 47 -0.46 3.36 -13.93
CA PRO A 47 -1.64 3.05 -13.14
C PRO A 47 -2.95 3.28 -13.89
N HIS A 48 -2.94 4.10 -14.95
CA HIS A 48 -4.14 4.38 -15.75
C HIS A 48 -4.42 3.33 -16.84
N ARG A 49 -3.41 2.54 -17.19
CA ARG A 49 -3.51 1.48 -18.22
C ARG A 49 -3.53 0.07 -17.62
N HIS A 50 -3.24 -0.03 -16.35
CA HIS A 50 -3.11 -1.30 -15.67
C HIS A 50 -4.42 -2.08 -15.67
N THR A 51 -4.37 -3.34 -16.09
CA THR A 51 -5.51 -4.27 -16.10
C THR A 51 -5.32 -5.44 -15.12
N GLY A 52 -4.14 -5.54 -14.50
CA GLY A 52 -3.77 -6.61 -13.58
C GLY A 52 -4.19 -6.34 -12.12
N SER A 53 -3.31 -6.63 -11.19
CA SER A 53 -3.62 -6.56 -9.76
C SER A 53 -3.57 -5.13 -9.20
N ILE A 54 -4.69 -4.63 -8.71
CA ILE A 54 -4.79 -3.35 -7.97
C ILE A 54 -3.84 -3.34 -6.76
N ALA A 55 -3.62 -4.49 -6.10
CA ALA A 55 -2.73 -4.56 -4.96
C ALA A 55 -1.28 -4.21 -5.30
N VAL A 56 -0.80 -4.54 -6.50
CA VAL A 56 0.53 -4.12 -6.97
C VAL A 56 0.57 -2.62 -7.22
N GLN A 57 -0.48 -2.06 -7.82
CA GLN A 57 -0.60 -0.62 -8.04
C GLN A 57 -0.53 0.15 -6.72
N GLN A 58 -1.20 -0.32 -5.67
CA GLN A 58 -1.20 0.30 -4.34
C GLN A 58 0.17 0.28 -3.64
N CYS A 59 1.14 -0.49 -4.13
CA CYS A 59 2.51 -0.46 -3.62
C CYS A 59 3.29 0.80 -4.05
N TYR A 60 2.87 1.50 -5.10
CA TYR A 60 3.58 2.65 -5.64
C TYR A 60 2.69 3.86 -5.96
N ALA A 61 1.37 3.72 -5.92
CA ALA A 61 0.42 4.79 -6.21
C ALA A 61 -0.69 4.82 -5.16
N GLU A 62 -0.90 5.97 -4.58
CA GLU A 62 -1.93 6.20 -3.57
C GLU A 62 -3.20 6.75 -4.20
N PRO A 63 -4.39 6.25 -3.80
CA PRO A 63 -5.67 6.73 -4.35
C PRO A 63 -6.17 7.98 -3.61
N LEU A 64 -7.13 8.68 -4.23
CA LEU A 64 -7.85 9.79 -3.57
C LEU A 64 -8.75 9.26 -2.43
N THR A 65 -9.35 8.09 -2.63
CA THR A 65 -10.19 7.40 -1.68
C THR A 65 -9.84 5.93 -1.63
N SER A 66 -10.11 5.26 -0.52
CA SER A 66 -9.95 3.82 -0.36
C SER A 66 -11.30 3.14 -0.10
N ILE A 67 -11.36 1.84 -0.29
CA ILE A 67 -12.51 1.02 0.10
C ILE A 67 -12.12 0.26 1.35
N ALA A 68 -12.91 0.41 2.41
CA ALA A 68 -12.72 -0.32 3.65
C ALA A 68 -13.32 -1.74 3.56
N ASP A 69 -13.00 -2.58 4.55
CA ASP A 69 -13.45 -3.98 4.60
C ASP A 69 -14.99 -4.11 4.63
N ASP A 70 -15.67 -3.09 5.11
CA ASP A 70 -17.15 -2.99 5.11
C ASP A 70 -17.74 -2.52 3.77
N GLY A 71 -16.89 -2.31 2.75
CA GLY A 71 -17.28 -1.82 1.44
C GLY A 71 -17.50 -0.31 1.36
N GLN A 72 -17.33 0.42 2.47
CA GLN A 72 -17.51 1.88 2.48
C GLN A 72 -16.32 2.59 1.88
N VAL A 73 -16.60 3.66 1.12
CA VAL A 73 -15.57 4.56 0.60
C VAL A 73 -15.07 5.44 1.73
N LYS A 74 -13.76 5.43 1.95
CA LYS A 74 -13.07 6.25 2.96
C LYS A 74 -12.10 7.24 2.32
N PRO A 75 -11.97 8.43 2.90
CA PRO A 75 -10.95 9.40 2.51
C PRO A 75 -9.54 8.82 2.60
N PHE A 76 -8.67 9.19 1.63
CA PHE A 76 -7.24 8.85 1.66
C PHE A 76 -6.40 10.10 1.30
N LEU A 77 -5.96 10.30 0.04
CA LEU A 77 -5.35 11.58 -0.38
C LEU A 77 -6.36 12.73 -0.40
N ALA A 78 -7.62 12.45 -0.69
CA ALA A 78 -8.71 13.36 -0.38
C ALA A 78 -9.04 13.22 1.11
N GLU A 79 -8.81 14.23 1.94
CA GLU A 79 -9.15 14.21 3.36
C GLU A 79 -10.66 14.27 3.62
N LYS A 80 -11.41 14.82 2.67
CA LYS A 80 -12.87 14.90 2.70
C LYS A 80 -13.45 14.78 1.30
N VAL A 81 -14.53 14.03 1.19
CA VAL A 81 -15.37 13.94 -0.01
C VAL A 81 -16.78 14.36 0.36
N THR A 82 -17.34 15.27 -0.39
CA THR A 82 -18.73 15.74 -0.22
C THR A 82 -19.46 15.56 -1.54
N VAL A 83 -20.69 15.07 -1.47
CA VAL A 83 -21.56 14.88 -2.62
C VAL A 83 -22.76 15.80 -2.45
N SER A 84 -23.12 16.52 -3.51
CA SER A 84 -24.31 17.35 -3.52
C SER A 84 -25.60 16.51 -3.37
N SER A 85 -26.68 17.14 -2.93
CA SER A 85 -27.95 16.45 -2.68
C SER A 85 -28.56 15.81 -3.94
N ASP A 86 -28.24 16.33 -5.11
CA ASP A 86 -28.65 15.78 -6.40
C ASP A 86 -27.71 14.69 -6.95
N GLY A 87 -26.61 14.39 -6.23
CA GLY A 87 -25.62 13.37 -6.60
C GLY A 87 -24.75 13.73 -7.80
N ARG A 88 -24.78 14.98 -8.29
CA ARG A 88 -24.09 15.38 -9.52
C ARG A 88 -22.77 16.06 -9.29
N THR A 89 -22.55 16.68 -8.14
CA THR A 89 -21.30 17.37 -7.80
C THR A 89 -20.57 16.65 -6.70
N TYR A 90 -19.31 16.31 -6.97
CA TYR A 90 -18.39 15.71 -6.00
C TYR A 90 -17.32 16.74 -5.68
N THR A 91 -17.18 17.09 -4.44
CA THR A 91 -16.14 18.01 -3.95
C THR A 91 -15.13 17.23 -3.13
N LEU A 92 -13.87 17.27 -3.55
CA LEU A 92 -12.77 16.58 -2.88
C LEU A 92 -11.81 17.60 -2.29
N LYS A 93 -11.64 17.59 -0.99
CA LYS A 93 -10.61 18.39 -0.32
C LYS A 93 -9.33 17.57 -0.24
N ILE A 94 -8.27 18.06 -0.87
CA ILE A 94 -6.98 17.36 -0.97
C ILE A 94 -6.18 17.59 0.32
N ARG A 95 -5.62 16.52 0.86
CA ARG A 95 -4.77 16.54 2.05
C ARG A 95 -3.56 17.41 1.82
N GLN A 96 -3.31 18.33 2.75
CA GLN A 96 -2.17 19.23 2.66
C GLN A 96 -0.85 18.54 3.07
N GLY A 97 0.26 18.99 2.46
CA GLY A 97 1.61 18.53 2.81
C GLY A 97 2.00 17.15 2.29
N VAL A 98 1.15 16.50 1.49
CA VAL A 98 1.50 15.27 0.78
C VAL A 98 2.54 15.58 -0.27
N LYS A 99 3.56 14.73 -0.39
CA LYS A 99 4.66 14.91 -1.34
C LYS A 99 4.75 13.74 -2.30
N PHE A 100 5.05 14.04 -3.55
CA PHE A 100 5.50 13.04 -4.52
C PHE A 100 6.89 12.51 -4.17
N HIS A 101 7.31 11.42 -4.79
CA HIS A 101 8.63 10.82 -4.57
C HIS A 101 9.81 11.74 -4.96
N ASN A 102 9.58 12.73 -5.85
CA ASN A 102 10.56 13.75 -6.23
C ASN A 102 10.63 14.92 -5.23
N GLY A 103 9.75 14.95 -4.23
CA GLY A 103 9.70 15.97 -3.19
C GLY A 103 8.69 17.11 -3.44
N ASP A 104 8.10 17.20 -4.62
CA ASP A 104 7.07 18.21 -4.94
C ASP A 104 5.82 17.97 -4.10
N VAL A 105 5.11 19.03 -3.77
CA VAL A 105 3.87 18.95 -2.99
C VAL A 105 2.71 18.65 -3.93
N LEU A 106 1.86 17.70 -3.55
CA LEU A 106 0.61 17.38 -4.26
C LEU A 106 -0.36 18.57 -4.18
N THR A 107 -0.89 18.97 -5.32
CA THR A 107 -1.88 20.05 -5.46
C THR A 107 -3.21 19.54 -6.03
N ALA A 108 -4.25 20.38 -5.95
CA ALA A 108 -5.53 20.08 -6.57
C ALA A 108 -5.42 20.07 -8.11
N GLU A 109 -4.54 20.90 -8.66
CA GLU A 109 -4.23 20.98 -10.09
C GLU A 109 -3.62 19.67 -10.59
N ASP A 110 -2.76 19.01 -9.80
CA ASP A 110 -2.20 17.70 -10.14
C ASP A 110 -3.29 16.64 -10.23
N VAL A 111 -4.26 16.68 -9.32
CA VAL A 111 -5.41 15.77 -9.34
C VAL A 111 -6.24 15.99 -10.60
N VAL A 112 -6.53 17.26 -10.94
CA VAL A 112 -7.24 17.62 -12.18
C VAL A 112 -6.48 17.14 -13.41
N ALA A 113 -5.17 17.39 -13.47
CA ALA A 113 -4.31 16.95 -14.58
C ALA A 113 -4.31 15.42 -14.70
N ASN A 114 -4.25 14.70 -13.57
CA ASN A 114 -4.28 13.24 -13.53
C ASN A 114 -5.61 12.68 -14.09
N ILE A 115 -6.75 13.22 -13.67
CA ILE A 115 -8.06 12.80 -14.17
C ILE A 115 -8.23 13.15 -15.66
N ASN A 116 -7.81 14.33 -16.10
CA ASN A 116 -7.85 14.72 -17.49
C ASN A 116 -6.97 13.82 -18.37
N ARG A 117 -5.80 13.39 -17.86
CA ARG A 117 -4.97 12.42 -18.58
C ARG A 117 -5.74 11.12 -18.85
N ILE A 118 -6.51 10.61 -17.88
CA ILE A 118 -7.33 9.41 -18.08
C ILE A 118 -8.38 9.65 -19.17
N ARG A 119 -9.08 10.76 -19.11
CA ARG A 119 -10.18 11.09 -20.04
C ARG A 119 -9.70 11.32 -21.47
N GLU A 120 -8.55 11.95 -21.66
CA GLU A 120 -8.07 12.43 -22.96
C GLU A 120 -7.03 11.52 -23.61
N LYS A 121 -6.16 10.89 -22.82
CA LYS A 121 -4.97 10.20 -23.34
C LYS A 121 -5.04 8.68 -23.24
N ILE A 122 -5.90 8.15 -22.36
CA ILE A 122 -6.06 6.71 -22.20
C ILE A 122 -7.21 6.23 -23.09
N LYS A 123 -6.98 5.14 -23.80
CA LYS A 123 -8.00 4.53 -24.65
C LYS A 123 -8.47 3.22 -24.04
N GLY A 124 -9.76 3.12 -23.77
CA GLY A 124 -10.37 1.93 -23.22
C GLY A 124 -10.09 1.74 -21.71
N GLY A 125 -10.58 0.64 -21.18
CA GLY A 125 -10.43 0.29 -19.78
C GLY A 125 -11.55 0.86 -18.88
N TRP A 126 -11.61 0.32 -17.68
CA TRP A 126 -12.66 0.63 -16.72
C TRP A 126 -12.60 2.08 -16.20
N LEU A 127 -11.39 2.65 -16.03
CA LEU A 127 -11.22 4.04 -15.59
C LEU A 127 -11.82 5.04 -16.57
N VAL A 128 -11.55 4.84 -17.85
CA VAL A 128 -12.13 5.71 -18.91
C VAL A 128 -13.65 5.60 -18.90
N SER A 129 -14.17 4.38 -18.78
CA SER A 129 -15.62 4.16 -18.73
C SER A 129 -16.27 4.79 -17.50
N SER A 130 -15.58 4.77 -16.36
CA SER A 130 -16.06 5.37 -15.11
C SER A 130 -16.09 6.91 -15.17
N LEU A 131 -15.15 7.51 -15.89
CA LEU A 131 -15.02 8.97 -15.97
C LEU A 131 -15.73 9.61 -17.16
N LYS A 132 -16.34 8.82 -18.05
CA LYS A 132 -17.01 9.33 -19.26
C LYS A 132 -18.14 10.33 -18.98
N ASN A 133 -18.78 10.22 -17.82
CA ASN A 133 -19.90 11.09 -17.42
C ASN A 133 -19.43 12.33 -16.63
N VAL A 134 -18.13 12.49 -16.40
CA VAL A 134 -17.60 13.69 -15.76
C VAL A 134 -17.52 14.79 -16.81
N GLU A 135 -18.42 15.77 -16.71
CA GLU A 135 -18.50 16.89 -17.64
C GLU A 135 -17.46 17.95 -17.32
N ASN A 136 -17.45 18.43 -16.08
CA ASN A 136 -16.58 19.50 -15.61
C ASN A 136 -15.66 19.03 -14.50
N LEU A 137 -14.44 19.53 -14.52
CA LEU A 137 -13.42 19.30 -13.53
C LEU A 137 -12.68 20.60 -13.29
N SER A 138 -12.66 21.10 -12.07
CA SER A 138 -12.08 22.41 -11.77
C SER A 138 -11.48 22.45 -10.36
N VAL A 139 -10.69 23.47 -10.11
CA VAL A 139 -10.17 23.82 -8.77
C VAL A 139 -10.88 25.10 -8.35
N PRO A 140 -12.02 25.01 -7.63
CA PRO A 140 -12.79 26.18 -7.23
C PRO A 140 -12.06 27.04 -6.19
N GLU A 141 -11.22 26.41 -5.37
CA GLU A 141 -10.37 27.05 -4.38
C GLU A 141 -9.10 26.21 -4.14
N PRO A 142 -8.01 26.79 -3.61
CA PRO A 142 -6.78 26.05 -3.37
C PRO A 142 -7.01 24.77 -2.55
N GLY A 143 -6.50 23.64 -3.05
CA GLY A 143 -6.60 22.34 -2.41
C GLY A 143 -7.96 21.64 -2.53
N THR A 144 -8.87 22.14 -3.36
CA THR A 144 -10.21 21.56 -3.58
C THR A 144 -10.45 21.30 -5.07
N VAL A 145 -10.94 20.13 -5.38
CA VAL A 145 -11.33 19.69 -6.72
C VAL A 145 -12.83 19.42 -6.75
#